data_c310a8b2b279a48757b176b0f5ff255f
#
_entry.id   c310a8b2b279a48757b176b0f5ff255f
#
_cell.length_a   1.000
_cell.length_b   1.000
_cell.length_c   1.000
_cell.angle_alpha   90.00
_cell.angle_beta   90.00
_cell.angle_gamma   90.00
#
_symmetry.space_group_name_H-M   'P 1'
#
loop_
_entity.id
_entity.type
_entity.pdbx_description
1 polymer ?
#
loop_
_entity_poly.entity_id
_entity_poly.type
_entity_poly.pdbx_seq_one_letter_code
_entity_poly.pdbx_strand_id
1 'polypeptide(L)'
;EFKLRYTLRNRIRRALKNQFSTKASKTINLLGCSIEECRKYLESKFQDGMSWDNYGEWEIDHIIPCDSFDLTKEEEQKRCFHFSNLQPLWWRDNRTKGNKV
;
A
#
# COMPACT_ATOMS: atom_id res chain seq x y z
N GLU A 1 -12.14 9.03 -12.47
CA GLU A 1 -10.67 9.03 -12.43
C GLU A 1 -10.16 8.44 -11.13
N PHE A 2 -9.15 7.58 -11.21
CA PHE A 2 -8.58 6.94 -10.03
C PHE A 2 -7.74 7.93 -9.20
N LYS A 3 -8.03 8.00 -7.90
CA LYS A 3 -7.33 8.94 -7.01
C LYS A 3 -6.39 8.17 -6.06
N LEU A 4 -5.15 8.06 -6.50
CA LEU A 4 -4.14 7.29 -5.77
C LEU A 4 -3.90 7.81 -4.35
N ARG A 5 -3.78 9.12 -4.16
CA ARG A 5 -3.57 9.73 -2.85
C ARG A 5 -4.65 9.28 -1.85
N TYR A 6 -5.88 9.34 -2.27
CA TYR A 6 -7.02 8.97 -1.43
C TYR A 6 -6.97 7.50 -1.06
N THR A 7 -6.70 6.65 -2.04
CA THR A 7 -6.61 5.20 -1.82
C THR A 7 -5.49 4.86 -0.84
N LEU A 8 -4.30 5.42 -1.02
CA LEU A 8 -3.16 5.16 -0.14
C LEU A 8 -3.45 5.61 1.28
N ARG A 9 -4.02 6.81 1.45
CA ARG A 9 -4.34 7.32 2.77
C ARG A 9 -5.35 6.42 3.49
N ASN A 10 -6.36 5.96 2.78
CA ASN A 10 -7.39 5.09 3.37
C ASN A 10 -6.82 3.72 3.74
N ARG A 11 -5.94 3.17 2.91
CA ARG A 11 -5.31 1.89 3.22
C ARG A 11 -4.44 1.99 4.47
N ILE A 12 -3.68 3.07 4.61
CA ILE A 12 -2.87 3.32 5.81
C ILE A 12 -3.76 3.40 7.04
N ARG A 13 -4.83 4.20 6.98
CA ARG A 13 -5.74 4.38 8.11
C ARG A 13 -6.38 3.06 8.52
N ARG A 14 -6.78 2.25 7.55
CA ARG A 14 -7.41 0.96 7.82
C ARG A 14 -6.43 0.01 8.52
N ALA A 15 -5.19 -0.06 8.03
CA ALA A 15 -4.18 -0.91 8.65
C ALA A 15 -3.88 -0.49 10.09
N LEU A 16 -3.76 0.82 10.32
CA LEU A 16 -3.53 1.35 11.66
C LEU A 16 -4.69 1.03 12.60
N LYS A 17 -5.91 1.20 12.12
CA LYS A 17 -7.11 0.91 12.92
C LYS A 17 -7.16 -0.56 13.34
N ASN A 18 -6.73 -1.46 12.46
CA ASN A 18 -6.71 -2.88 12.77
C ASN A 18 -5.75 -3.23 13.91
N GLN A 19 -4.78 -2.37 14.18
CA GLN A 19 -3.84 -2.56 15.30
C GLN A 19 -4.07 -1.54 16.41
N PHE A 20 -5.22 -0.88 16.43
CA PHE A 20 -5.56 0.13 17.44
C PHE A 20 -4.50 1.22 17.53
N SER A 21 -3.96 1.63 16.38
CA SER A 21 -2.90 2.62 16.32
C SER A 21 -3.33 3.85 15.55
N THR A 22 -2.54 4.92 15.65
CA THR A 22 -2.77 6.16 14.94
C THR A 22 -1.59 6.50 14.05
N LYS A 23 -1.83 7.35 13.05
CA LYS A 23 -0.81 7.77 12.09
C LYS A 23 0.28 8.58 12.81
N ALA A 24 1.53 8.14 12.67
CA ALA A 24 2.67 8.83 13.26
C ALA A 24 3.14 10.00 12.41
N SER A 25 2.76 10.06 11.13
CA SER A 25 3.23 11.07 10.21
C SER A 25 2.27 11.20 9.03
N LYS A 26 2.49 12.19 8.17
CA LYS A 26 1.69 12.37 6.95
C LYS A 26 1.93 11.22 5.97
N THR A 27 0.93 10.95 5.12
CA THR A 27 1.00 9.88 4.13
C THR A 27 2.28 9.93 3.31
N ILE A 28 2.66 11.11 2.80
CA ILE A 28 3.87 11.27 1.99
C ILE A 28 5.12 10.86 2.76
N ASN A 29 5.20 11.21 4.04
CA ASN A 29 6.35 10.84 4.87
C ASN A 29 6.41 9.33 5.10
N LEU A 30 5.27 8.69 5.28
CA LEU A 30 5.21 7.25 5.47
C LEU A 30 5.57 6.51 4.18
N LEU A 31 5.13 7.03 3.03
CA LEU A 31 5.47 6.45 1.73
C LEU A 31 6.95 6.64 1.38
N GLY A 32 7.56 7.71 1.88
CA GLY A 32 8.96 8.04 1.54
C GLY A 32 9.13 8.61 0.15
N CYS A 33 8.05 9.05 -0.49
CA CYS A 33 8.10 9.64 -1.83
C CYS A 33 6.83 10.45 -2.08
N SER A 34 6.82 11.22 -3.16
CA SER A 34 5.62 11.94 -3.58
C SER A 34 4.58 10.97 -4.13
N ILE A 35 3.34 11.43 -4.23
CA ILE A 35 2.28 10.61 -4.84
C ILE A 35 2.61 10.33 -6.30
N GLU A 36 3.17 11.29 -7.02
CA GLU A 36 3.55 11.11 -8.42
C GLU A 36 4.66 10.07 -8.58
N GLU A 37 5.65 10.11 -7.70
CA GLU A 37 6.72 9.11 -7.69
C GLU A 37 6.18 7.71 -7.38
N CYS A 38 5.25 7.62 -6.42
CA CYS A 38 4.62 6.37 -6.07
C CYS A 38 3.81 5.82 -7.25
N ARG A 39 3.09 6.69 -7.96
CA ARG A 39 2.34 6.31 -9.16
C ARG A 39 3.26 5.69 -10.21
N LYS A 40 4.37 6.34 -10.49
CA LYS A 40 5.34 5.85 -11.48
C LYS A 40 5.95 4.52 -11.05
N TYR A 41 6.25 4.39 -9.77
CA TYR A 41 6.79 3.15 -9.24
C TYR A 41 5.82 1.99 -9.44
N LEU A 42 4.55 2.20 -9.09
CA LEU A 42 3.52 1.16 -9.25
C LEU A 42 3.31 0.81 -10.71
N GLU A 43 3.30 1.83 -11.60
CA GLU A 43 3.18 1.59 -13.05
C GLU A 43 4.32 0.73 -13.57
N SER A 44 5.52 0.93 -13.04
CA SER A 44 6.68 0.14 -13.46
C SER A 44 6.55 -1.34 -13.06
N LYS A 45 5.64 -1.65 -12.15
CA LYS A 45 5.38 -3.01 -11.66
C LYS A 45 4.09 -3.60 -12.24
N PHE A 46 3.38 -2.89 -13.09
CA PHE A 46 2.14 -3.39 -13.67
C PHE A 46 2.38 -4.68 -14.44
N GLN A 47 1.53 -5.66 -14.20
CA GLN A 47 1.49 -6.88 -15.00
C GLN A 47 0.64 -6.60 -16.24
N ASP A 48 0.74 -7.48 -17.25
CA ASP A 48 -0.03 -7.33 -18.47
C ASP A 48 -1.52 -7.21 -18.16
N GLY A 49 -2.15 -6.20 -18.73
CA GLY A 49 -3.58 -5.96 -18.53
C GLY A 49 -3.91 -5.02 -17.40
N MET A 50 -2.96 -4.67 -16.55
CA MET A 50 -3.20 -3.69 -15.47
C MET A 50 -3.15 -2.27 -15.98
N SER A 51 -4.08 -1.45 -15.51
CA SER A 51 -4.09 0.00 -15.75
C SER A 51 -4.81 0.66 -14.59
N TRP A 52 -4.71 1.99 -14.51
CA TRP A 52 -5.46 2.72 -13.48
C TRP A 52 -6.96 2.66 -13.72
N ASP A 53 -7.39 2.37 -14.94
CA ASP A 53 -8.81 2.29 -15.28
C ASP A 53 -9.48 1.04 -14.74
N ASN A 54 -8.70 -0.01 -14.47
CA ASN A 54 -9.28 -1.25 -13.96
C ASN A 54 -8.88 -1.56 -12.51
N TYR A 55 -8.52 -0.53 -11.73
CA TYR A 55 -8.26 -0.72 -10.31
C TYR A 55 -9.51 -1.34 -9.65
N GLY A 56 -9.29 -2.37 -8.86
CA GLY A 56 -10.37 -3.19 -8.31
C GLY A 56 -10.29 -4.61 -8.85
N GLU A 57 -9.88 -4.77 -10.12
CA GLU A 57 -9.48 -6.07 -10.65
C GLU A 57 -8.07 -6.40 -10.20
N TRP A 58 -7.29 -5.39 -9.89
CA TRP A 58 -6.02 -5.48 -9.18
C TRP A 58 -6.05 -4.48 -8.04
N GLU A 59 -5.16 -4.66 -7.09
CA GLU A 59 -5.09 -3.79 -5.91
C GLU A 59 -3.64 -3.54 -5.53
N ILE A 60 -3.43 -2.47 -4.74
CA ILE A 60 -2.13 -2.20 -4.14
C ILE A 60 -1.98 -3.15 -2.95
N ASP A 61 -0.91 -3.93 -2.96
CA ASP A 61 -0.63 -4.93 -1.94
C ASP A 61 0.67 -4.58 -1.21
N HIS A 62 0.76 -4.95 0.06
CA HIS A 62 2.00 -4.85 0.82
C HIS A 62 2.76 -6.16 0.63
N ILE A 63 3.99 -6.07 0.12
CA ILE A 63 4.83 -7.25 -0.12
C ILE A 63 5.02 -8.00 1.19
N ILE A 64 5.44 -7.29 2.24
CA ILE A 64 5.45 -7.81 3.61
C ILE A 64 4.16 -7.31 4.26
N PRO A 65 3.27 -8.22 4.70
CA PRO A 65 1.96 -7.82 5.22
C PRO A 65 2.03 -6.91 6.43
N CYS A 66 1.02 -6.06 6.58
CA CYS A 66 0.95 -5.14 7.70
C CYS A 66 0.96 -5.86 9.05
N ASP A 67 0.41 -7.07 9.11
CA ASP A 67 0.41 -7.87 10.34
C ASP A 67 1.81 -8.25 10.81
N SER A 68 2.81 -8.17 9.92
CA SER A 68 4.20 -8.48 10.27
C SER A 68 4.91 -7.31 10.96
N PHE A 69 4.25 -6.16 11.06
CA PHE A 69 4.82 -4.95 11.65
C PHE A 69 4.05 -4.55 12.90
N ASP A 70 4.77 -3.99 13.87
CA ASP A 70 4.14 -3.38 15.05
C ASP A 70 3.84 -1.91 14.72
N LEU A 71 2.63 -1.65 14.25
CA LEU A 71 2.24 -0.32 13.78
C LEU A 71 2.01 0.69 14.91
N THR A 72 2.23 0.29 16.17
CA THR A 72 2.24 1.25 17.27
C THR A 72 3.54 2.05 17.30
N LYS A 73 4.55 1.62 16.53
CA LYS A 73 5.87 2.26 16.46
C LYS A 73 6.02 3.01 15.15
N GLU A 74 6.48 4.25 15.21
CA GLU A 74 6.65 5.09 14.03
C GLU A 74 7.59 4.45 13.00
N GLU A 75 8.69 3.88 13.46
CA GLU A 75 9.67 3.23 12.57
C GLU A 75 9.06 2.08 11.81
N GLU A 76 8.20 1.30 12.48
CA GLU A 76 7.51 0.18 11.87
C GLU A 76 6.47 0.67 10.86
N GLN A 77 5.78 1.77 11.15
CA GLN A 77 4.86 2.36 10.18
C GLN A 77 5.60 2.76 8.91
N LYS A 78 6.76 3.40 9.03
CA LYS A 78 7.54 3.82 7.88
C LYS A 78 8.00 2.63 7.04
N ARG A 79 8.40 1.54 7.67
CA ARG A 79 8.81 0.33 6.95
C ARG A 79 7.64 -0.34 6.25
N CYS A 80 6.50 -0.44 6.92
CA CYS A 80 5.30 -1.08 6.37
C CYS A 80 4.75 -0.31 5.17
N PHE A 81 4.66 1.02 5.30
CA PHE A 81 4.00 1.86 4.30
C PHE A 81 4.95 2.46 3.27
N HIS A 82 6.25 2.20 3.37
CA HIS A 82 7.22 2.68 2.40
C HIS A 82 6.86 2.17 1.00
N PHE A 83 7.04 3.01 -0.02
CA PHE A 83 6.64 2.66 -1.38
C PHE A 83 7.29 1.37 -1.87
N SER A 84 8.51 1.07 -1.42
CA SER A 84 9.21 -0.15 -1.82
C SER A 84 8.56 -1.43 -1.29
N ASN A 85 7.65 -1.31 -0.32
CA ASN A 85 6.88 -2.44 0.19
C ASN A 85 5.51 -2.56 -0.48
N LEU A 86 5.28 -1.80 -1.55
CA LEU A 86 4.03 -1.83 -2.30
C LEU A 86 4.23 -2.50 -3.65
N GLN A 87 3.19 -3.17 -4.11
CA GLN A 87 3.16 -3.76 -5.44
C GLN A 87 1.73 -3.82 -5.94
N PRO A 88 1.51 -3.76 -7.27
CA PRO A 88 0.19 -4.07 -7.81
C PRO A 88 0.04 -5.59 -7.87
N LEU A 89 -1.11 -6.10 -7.47
CA LEU A 89 -1.37 -7.53 -7.46
C LEU A 89 -2.79 -7.76 -7.90
N TRP A 90 -3.03 -8.75 -8.78
CA TRP A 90 -4.38 -9.10 -9.20
C TRP A 90 -5.19 -9.50 -7.97
N TRP A 91 -6.46 -9.13 -7.98
CA TRP A 91 -7.38 -9.39 -6.87
C TRP A 91 -7.35 -10.86 -6.42
N ARG A 92 -7.37 -11.78 -7.37
CA ARG A 92 -7.31 -13.21 -7.07
C ARG A 92 -6.06 -13.61 -6.33
N ASP A 93 -4.91 -13.12 -6.83
CA ASP A 93 -3.62 -13.44 -6.26
C ASP A 93 -3.48 -12.85 -4.86
N ASN A 94 -4.04 -11.65 -4.65
CA ASN A 94 -4.01 -11.00 -3.35
C ASN A 94 -4.82 -11.79 -2.32
N ARG A 95 -5.99 -12.30 -2.73
CA ARG A 95 -6.82 -13.13 -1.87
C ARG A 95 -6.12 -14.44 -1.49
N THR A 96 -5.48 -15.06 -2.46
CA THR A 96 -4.73 -16.30 -2.24
C THR A 96 -3.53 -16.06 -1.34
N LYS A 97 -2.84 -14.93 -1.51
CA LYS A 97 -1.68 -14.56 -0.72
C LYS A 97 -2.04 -14.39 0.76
N GLY A 98 -3.15 -13.73 1.06
CA GLY A 98 -3.55 -13.43 2.43
C GLY A 98 -2.45 -12.71 3.18
N ASN A 99 -2.00 -13.25 4.32
CA ASN A 99 -0.91 -12.68 5.13
C ASN A 99 0.46 -13.32 4.83
N LYS A 100 0.57 -14.03 3.74
CA LYS A 100 1.83 -14.65 3.34
C LYS A 100 2.72 -13.63 2.62
N VAL A 101 4.01 -13.82 2.73
CA VAL A 101 4.97 -13.00 2.01
C VAL A 101 5.16 -13.54 0.60
#